data_c06921a1ca100dfe1e417a48d6b59e88
#
_entry.id   c06921a1ca100dfe1e417a48d6b59e88
#
_cell.length_a   1.000
_cell.length_b   1.000
_cell.length_c   1.000
_cell.angle_alpha   90.00
_cell.angle_beta   90.00
_cell.angle_gamma   90.00
#
_symmetry.space_group_name_H-M   'P 1'
#
loop_
_entity.id
_entity.type
_entity.pdbx_description
1 polymer ?
#
loop_
_entity_poly.entity_id
_entity_poly.type
_entity_poly.pdbx_seq_one_letter_code
_entity_poly.pdbx_strand_id
1 'polypeptide(L)'
;MKAFTVLQRALTLGGLAPALLIGAGVHGDDLPAGLAAPTYRVAVPPTPRPLPVFPAPATLSSTVTSLARDFGGVVGISVRSIDWGWQIDANGNRRMPQQSVSKLWVAMTVLDARDKGRLTLDDPVTLTRENLTLFHQPIAALVVKDGVYRTTVRELLLRAMQQSDNTANDRLLTLVGGPEAVRAFIRERQLGQIRFGPGERLLQAGTAGLTWQQRYSMAGEFQRARAALPPTVRRAAFNAYVADPVDGAAPSAIALALARLKAGELLSPSSTHFLTTVMSGTRTGRARLKAAVPPGWSLAHKTGTGQDLGSRTAGFNDIGILTAPDGKSYTLAVMIGDTARVPRDRQLLMQAVVTAIVANHR
;
A
#
# COMPACT_ATOMS: atom_id res chain seq x y z
N MET A 1 -44.26 -22.12 31.56
CA MET A 1 -44.15 -21.69 32.98
C MET A 1 -42.78 -21.03 33.20
N LYS A 2 -42.80 -19.85 33.76
CA LYS A 2 -41.75 -18.97 34.28
C LYS A 2 -40.98 -18.13 33.23
N ALA A 3 -41.50 -16.92 33.12
CA ALA A 3 -40.84 -15.70 32.62
C ALA A 3 -39.69 -15.29 33.52
N PHE A 4 -38.62 -14.67 32.94
CA PHE A 4 -37.77 -13.75 33.68
C PHE A 4 -37.55 -12.45 32.89
N THR A 5 -37.72 -11.40 33.62
CA THR A 5 -37.99 -10.03 33.29
C THR A 5 -36.71 -9.26 32.84
N VAL A 6 -36.94 -8.38 31.88
CA VAL A 6 -36.03 -7.29 31.43
C VAL A 6 -35.76 -6.34 32.58
N LEU A 7 -34.49 -5.92 32.74
CA LEU A 7 -34.16 -4.71 33.49
C LEU A 7 -33.22 -3.82 32.64
N GLN A 8 -33.83 -2.78 32.05
CA GLN A 8 -33.14 -1.61 31.53
C GLN A 8 -32.52 -0.81 32.68
N ARG A 9 -31.28 -0.45 32.60
CA ARG A 9 -30.71 0.67 33.35
C ARG A 9 -30.06 1.67 32.41
N ALA A 10 -30.71 2.82 32.31
CA ALA A 10 -30.19 4.06 31.79
C ALA A 10 -29.08 4.55 32.72
N LEU A 11 -27.94 4.97 32.17
CA LEU A 11 -26.91 5.72 32.86
C LEU A 11 -26.84 7.14 32.30
N THR A 12 -27.27 8.05 33.14
CA THR A 12 -27.24 9.49 32.97
C THR A 12 -25.81 10.03 33.01
N LEU A 13 -25.59 11.05 32.17
CA LEU A 13 -24.42 11.92 32.16
C LEU A 13 -24.25 12.61 33.53
N GLY A 14 -23.09 12.40 34.16
CA GLY A 14 -22.65 13.16 35.32
C GLY A 14 -21.56 14.15 34.94
N GLY A 15 -21.89 15.45 34.97
CA GLY A 15 -20.92 16.53 34.82
C GLY A 15 -20.02 16.63 36.04
N LEU A 16 -18.73 16.85 35.82
CA LEU A 16 -17.74 17.20 36.86
C LEU A 16 -17.82 18.70 37.13
N ALA A 17 -18.28 19.07 38.33
CA ALA A 17 -18.12 20.40 38.90
C ALA A 17 -16.77 20.52 39.60
N PRO A 18 -16.12 21.68 39.58
CA PRO A 18 -14.86 21.86 40.30
C PRO A 18 -15.10 22.00 41.81
N ALA A 19 -14.35 21.24 42.61
CA ALA A 19 -14.33 21.34 44.07
C ALA A 19 -13.65 22.62 44.51
N LEU A 20 -14.41 23.44 45.24
CA LEU A 20 -13.90 24.62 45.95
C LEU A 20 -13.20 24.17 47.23
N LEU A 21 -11.89 24.30 47.31
CA LEU A 21 -11.12 24.12 48.56
C LEU A 21 -11.11 25.44 49.32
N ILE A 22 -11.81 25.48 50.45
CA ILE A 22 -11.71 26.54 51.43
C ILE A 22 -10.47 26.27 52.26
N GLY A 23 -9.42 27.01 52.03
CA GLY A 23 -8.20 27.01 52.83
C GLY A 23 -8.34 27.95 54.05
N ALA A 24 -8.11 27.41 55.21
CA ALA A 24 -7.98 28.17 56.48
C ALA A 24 -6.73 29.05 56.43
N GLY A 25 -6.88 30.30 56.87
CA GLY A 25 -5.80 31.28 56.88
C GLY A 25 -4.74 30.90 57.94
N VAL A 26 -3.49 31.01 57.52
CA VAL A 26 -2.32 31.11 58.46
C VAL A 26 -1.73 32.49 58.21
N HIS A 27 -1.73 33.32 59.31
CA HIS A 27 -0.97 34.56 59.39
C HIS A 27 0.49 34.18 59.64
N GLY A 28 1.39 34.70 58.77
CA GLY A 28 2.82 34.57 59.03
C GLY A 28 3.56 35.44 58.04
N ASP A 29 4.07 36.57 58.56
CA ASP A 29 4.98 37.47 57.87
C ASP A 29 6.29 36.77 57.50
N ASP A 30 6.96 37.30 56.46
CA ASP A 30 8.30 36.97 55.93
C ASP A 30 8.42 35.94 54.80
N LEU A 31 8.10 36.42 53.64
CA LEU A 31 8.70 35.88 52.40
C LEU A 31 9.60 36.93 51.74
N PRO A 32 10.85 36.61 51.42
CA PRO A 32 11.72 37.55 50.71
C PRO A 32 11.21 37.83 49.29
N ALA A 33 11.10 39.11 48.98
CA ALA A 33 10.78 39.60 47.65
C ALA A 33 11.90 39.20 46.64
N GLY A 34 11.52 38.59 45.54
CA GLY A 34 12.34 38.54 44.36
C GLY A 34 12.83 37.20 43.84
N LEU A 35 11.90 36.35 43.43
CA LEU A 35 12.19 35.37 42.36
C LEU A 35 11.01 35.41 41.39
N ALA A 36 11.10 36.34 40.39
CA ALA A 36 10.26 36.27 39.24
C ALA A 36 10.57 34.96 38.51
N ALA A 37 9.58 34.07 38.40
CA ALA A 37 9.72 32.84 37.63
C ALA A 37 10.13 33.21 36.18
N PRO A 38 11.13 32.56 35.61
CA PRO A 38 11.54 32.82 34.24
C PRO A 38 10.38 32.50 33.29
N THR A 39 9.84 33.52 32.66
CA THR A 39 8.84 33.36 31.58
C THR A 39 9.55 32.81 30.34
N TYR A 40 9.50 31.50 30.16
CA TYR A 40 9.94 30.88 28.90
C TYR A 40 8.93 31.23 27.81
N ARG A 41 9.33 32.08 26.89
CA ARG A 41 8.60 32.21 25.59
C ARG A 41 8.91 30.98 24.77
N VAL A 42 8.00 30.00 24.74
CA VAL A 42 8.05 28.93 23.75
C VAL A 42 7.76 29.58 22.42
N ALA A 43 8.77 29.62 21.55
CA ALA A 43 8.58 30.03 20.17
C ALA A 43 7.65 29.01 19.50
N VAL A 44 6.38 29.38 19.27
CA VAL A 44 5.46 28.58 18.46
C VAL A 44 6.01 28.65 17.03
N PRO A 45 6.38 27.50 16.43
CA PRO A 45 6.82 27.51 15.04
C PRO A 45 5.72 28.11 14.18
N PRO A 46 6.07 28.95 13.18
CA PRO A 46 5.07 29.54 12.30
C PRO A 46 4.24 28.42 11.67
N THR A 47 2.92 28.58 11.67
CA THR A 47 2.01 27.68 10.98
C THR A 47 2.49 27.51 9.55
N PRO A 48 2.67 26.27 9.04
CA PRO A 48 3.10 26.05 7.67
C PRO A 48 2.14 26.80 6.73
N ARG A 49 2.68 27.73 5.95
CA ARG A 49 1.90 28.45 4.93
C ARG A 49 1.37 27.40 3.95
N PRO A 50 0.06 27.34 3.66
CA PRO A 50 -0.45 26.45 2.63
C PRO A 50 0.33 26.70 1.32
N LEU A 51 0.90 25.67 0.76
CA LEU A 51 1.55 25.79 -0.55
C LEU A 51 0.50 26.25 -1.57
N PRO A 52 0.85 27.19 -2.48
CA PRO A 52 -0.07 27.60 -3.53
C PRO A 52 -0.42 26.37 -4.38
N VAL A 53 -1.72 26.06 -4.46
CA VAL A 53 -2.21 24.99 -5.34
C VAL A 53 -2.24 25.52 -6.76
N PHE A 54 -1.30 25.06 -7.58
CA PHE A 54 -1.31 25.38 -9.01
C PHE A 54 -2.27 24.46 -9.75
N PRO A 55 -2.96 24.92 -10.79
CA PRO A 55 -3.79 24.05 -11.60
C PRO A 55 -2.93 23.02 -12.33
N ALA A 56 -3.47 21.79 -12.46
CA ALA A 56 -2.83 20.77 -13.26
C ALA A 56 -2.70 21.23 -14.74
N PRO A 57 -1.62 20.85 -15.46
CA PRO A 57 -1.50 21.15 -16.88
C PRO A 57 -2.67 20.56 -17.67
N ALA A 58 -3.39 21.39 -18.43
CA ALA A 58 -4.59 20.97 -19.17
C ALA A 58 -4.25 19.87 -20.20
N THR A 59 -3.10 19.98 -20.86
CA THR A 59 -2.59 18.98 -21.80
C THR A 59 -2.34 17.62 -21.14
N LEU A 60 -1.78 17.60 -19.94
CA LEU A 60 -1.59 16.35 -19.17
C LEU A 60 -2.94 15.74 -18.77
N SER A 61 -3.87 16.59 -18.31
CA SER A 61 -5.21 16.13 -17.91
C SER A 61 -5.98 15.50 -19.08
N SER A 62 -6.00 16.17 -20.23
CA SER A 62 -6.65 15.62 -21.44
C SER A 62 -5.99 14.34 -21.92
N THR A 63 -4.65 14.27 -21.90
CA THR A 63 -3.90 13.06 -22.29
C THR A 63 -4.22 11.88 -21.38
N VAL A 64 -4.19 12.06 -20.05
CA VAL A 64 -4.50 10.98 -19.08
C VAL A 64 -5.93 10.47 -19.27
N THR A 65 -6.89 11.39 -19.48
CA THR A 65 -8.29 11.03 -19.74
C THR A 65 -8.45 10.23 -21.03
N SER A 66 -7.81 10.66 -22.12
CA SER A 66 -7.87 9.95 -23.42
C SER A 66 -7.21 8.58 -23.34
N LEU A 67 -6.03 8.47 -22.72
CA LEU A 67 -5.34 7.19 -22.52
C LEU A 67 -6.21 6.16 -21.81
N ALA A 68 -6.91 6.56 -20.75
CA ALA A 68 -7.80 5.65 -20.02
C ALA A 68 -9.04 5.26 -20.83
N ARG A 69 -9.66 6.23 -21.55
CA ARG A 69 -10.85 6.01 -22.37
C ARG A 69 -10.57 5.10 -23.56
N ASP A 70 -9.48 5.35 -24.27
CA ASP A 70 -9.19 4.74 -25.56
C ASP A 70 -8.53 3.36 -25.45
N PHE A 71 -8.07 2.99 -24.24
CA PHE A 71 -7.40 1.70 -24.00
C PHE A 71 -8.32 0.48 -24.26
N GLY A 72 -9.60 0.58 -23.99
CA GLY A 72 -10.54 -0.55 -24.12
C GLY A 72 -10.33 -1.62 -23.04
N GLY A 73 -10.94 -1.41 -21.89
CA GLY A 73 -10.86 -2.25 -20.70
C GLY A 73 -11.17 -1.45 -19.45
N VAL A 74 -10.97 -2.05 -18.28
CA VAL A 74 -11.13 -1.37 -17.00
C VAL A 74 -9.80 -0.75 -16.60
N VAL A 75 -9.64 0.54 -16.85
CA VAL A 75 -8.41 1.29 -16.55
C VAL A 75 -8.69 2.41 -15.58
N GLY A 76 -7.81 2.60 -14.63
CA GLY A 76 -7.74 3.75 -13.76
C GLY A 76 -6.33 4.32 -13.69
N ILE A 77 -6.24 5.64 -13.82
CA ILE A 77 -4.99 6.37 -13.77
C ILE A 77 -5.15 7.50 -12.77
N SER A 78 -4.18 7.66 -11.88
CA SER A 78 -4.03 8.84 -11.03
C SER A 78 -2.60 9.35 -11.12
N VAL A 79 -2.46 10.65 -11.31
CA VAL A 79 -1.17 11.36 -11.29
C VAL A 79 -1.30 12.54 -10.35
N ARG A 80 -0.37 12.66 -9.39
CA ARG A 80 -0.35 13.75 -8.42
C ARG A 80 1.04 14.40 -8.41
N SER A 81 1.08 15.73 -8.49
CA SER A 81 2.29 16.47 -8.15
C SER A 81 2.38 16.68 -6.65
N ILE A 82 3.52 16.34 -6.06
CA ILE A 82 3.78 16.59 -4.63
C ILE A 82 4.03 18.07 -4.40
N ASP A 83 4.85 18.67 -5.24
CA ASP A 83 5.33 20.04 -5.05
C ASP A 83 4.27 21.10 -5.38
N TRP A 84 3.38 20.82 -6.33
CA TRP A 84 2.33 21.76 -6.74
C TRP A 84 0.93 21.36 -6.27
N GLY A 85 0.77 20.23 -5.59
CA GLY A 85 -0.47 19.83 -4.93
C GLY A 85 -1.62 19.42 -5.84
N TRP A 86 -1.51 19.53 -7.19
CA TRP A 86 -2.57 19.11 -8.10
C TRP A 86 -2.63 17.59 -8.26
N GLN A 87 -3.80 17.09 -8.63
CA GLN A 87 -4.05 15.70 -8.96
C GLN A 87 -4.92 15.61 -10.22
N ILE A 88 -4.63 14.61 -11.05
CA ILE A 88 -5.38 14.24 -12.26
C ILE A 88 -5.82 12.82 -12.11
N ASP A 89 -7.10 12.55 -12.33
CA ASP A 89 -7.70 11.24 -12.22
C ASP A 89 -8.50 10.88 -13.48
N ALA A 90 -8.28 9.68 -14.00
CA ALA A 90 -9.18 9.01 -14.92
C ALA A 90 -9.63 7.68 -14.28
N ASN A 91 -10.92 7.56 -13.92
CA ASN A 91 -11.46 6.48 -13.10
C ASN A 91 -10.72 6.31 -11.76
N GLY A 92 -10.15 7.39 -11.21
CA GLY A 92 -9.28 7.37 -10.05
C GLY A 92 -9.92 6.84 -8.77
N ASN A 93 -11.24 6.91 -8.62
CA ASN A 93 -11.99 6.46 -7.44
C ASN A 93 -12.50 5.01 -7.55
N ARG A 94 -12.34 4.36 -8.70
CA ARG A 94 -12.76 2.97 -8.88
C ARG A 94 -11.75 2.03 -8.22
N ARG A 95 -12.22 1.16 -7.31
CA ARG A 95 -11.37 0.09 -6.76
C ARG A 95 -11.08 -0.95 -7.82
N MET A 96 -9.82 -1.29 -7.97
CA MET A 96 -9.31 -2.27 -8.91
C MET A 96 -8.44 -3.30 -8.21
N PRO A 97 -8.33 -4.54 -8.73
CA PRO A 97 -7.42 -5.56 -8.22
C PRO A 97 -6.00 -5.03 -8.07
N GLN A 98 -5.45 -5.02 -6.88
CA GLN A 98 -4.07 -4.56 -6.63
C GLN A 98 -3.03 -5.61 -7.00
N GLN A 99 -3.35 -6.86 -6.69
CA GLN A 99 -2.36 -7.93 -6.80
C GLN A 99 -1.10 -7.57 -5.96
N SER A 100 0.08 -7.82 -6.47
CA SER A 100 1.33 -7.54 -5.75
C SER A 100 1.61 -6.06 -5.42
N VAL A 101 0.79 -5.10 -5.86
CA VAL A 101 0.85 -3.71 -5.34
C VAL A 101 0.53 -3.70 -3.84
N SER A 102 -0.33 -4.61 -3.36
CA SER A 102 -0.69 -4.74 -1.95
C SER A 102 0.49 -5.03 -1.01
N LYS A 103 1.61 -5.53 -1.53
CA LYS A 103 2.85 -5.75 -0.77
C LYS A 103 3.44 -4.45 -0.20
N LEU A 104 3.12 -3.31 -0.81
CA LEU A 104 3.50 -2.00 -0.28
C LEU A 104 2.90 -1.77 1.11
N TRP A 105 1.64 -2.16 1.33
CA TRP A 105 0.98 -2.00 2.62
C TRP A 105 1.56 -2.92 3.69
N VAL A 106 1.95 -4.14 3.31
CA VAL A 106 2.68 -5.05 4.20
C VAL A 106 4.02 -4.45 4.60
N ALA A 107 4.80 -3.97 3.63
CA ALA A 107 6.10 -3.34 3.88
C ALA A 107 5.98 -2.11 4.78
N MET A 108 4.98 -1.24 4.56
CA MET A 108 4.71 -0.09 5.44
C MET A 108 4.34 -0.52 6.85
N THR A 109 3.51 -1.56 7.02
CA THR A 109 3.13 -2.08 8.34
C THR A 109 4.32 -2.68 9.09
N VAL A 110 5.22 -3.38 8.39
CA VAL A 110 6.50 -3.88 8.96
C VAL A 110 7.37 -2.72 9.43
N LEU A 111 7.50 -1.68 8.62
CA LEU A 111 8.31 -0.51 8.97
C LEU A 111 7.68 0.34 10.07
N ASP A 112 6.36 0.45 10.14
CA ASP A 112 5.65 1.06 11.28
C ASP A 112 5.88 0.27 12.57
N ALA A 113 5.90 -1.08 12.50
CA ALA A 113 6.24 -1.92 13.65
C ALA A 113 7.69 -1.72 14.08
N ARG A 114 8.63 -1.55 13.15
CA ARG A 114 10.01 -1.16 13.42
C ARG A 114 10.09 0.20 14.10
N ASP A 115 9.41 1.20 13.56
CA ASP A 115 9.41 2.57 14.08
C ASP A 115 8.83 2.64 15.53
N LYS A 116 7.94 1.70 15.85
CA LYS A 116 7.36 1.49 17.19
C LYS A 116 8.22 0.57 18.10
N GLY A 117 9.41 0.15 17.65
CA GLY A 117 10.32 -0.70 18.42
C GLY A 117 9.86 -2.15 18.63
N ARG A 118 8.85 -2.63 17.85
CA ARG A 118 8.31 -3.99 17.99
C ARG A 118 9.11 -5.05 17.23
N LEU A 119 9.93 -4.66 16.30
CA LEU A 119 10.86 -5.50 15.54
C LEU A 119 12.04 -4.67 15.03
N THR A 120 13.09 -5.36 14.60
CA THR A 120 14.22 -4.75 13.89
C THR A 120 14.36 -5.34 12.48
N LEU A 121 15.07 -4.65 11.60
CA LEU A 121 15.32 -5.17 10.25
C LEU A 121 16.26 -6.38 10.26
N ASP A 122 17.04 -6.54 11.29
CA ASP A 122 18.04 -7.59 11.42
C ASP A 122 17.52 -8.79 12.24
N ASP A 123 16.28 -8.75 12.72
CA ASP A 123 15.64 -9.88 13.39
C ASP A 123 15.68 -11.12 12.49
N PRO A 124 16.11 -12.27 13.05
CA PRO A 124 16.22 -13.51 12.31
C PRO A 124 14.84 -14.09 11.97
N VAL A 125 14.69 -14.57 10.76
CA VAL A 125 13.46 -15.21 10.29
C VAL A 125 13.82 -16.56 9.65
N THR A 126 13.07 -17.58 10.02
CA THR A 126 13.19 -18.92 9.43
C THR A 126 11.97 -19.20 8.56
N LEU A 127 12.21 -19.76 7.37
CA LEU A 127 11.19 -20.27 6.45
C LEU A 127 11.39 -21.76 6.22
N THR A 128 10.28 -22.49 6.21
CA THR A 128 10.19 -23.91 5.89
C THR A 128 9.24 -24.13 4.72
N ARG A 129 9.05 -25.37 4.29
CA ARG A 129 8.07 -25.70 3.24
C ARG A 129 6.64 -25.25 3.56
N GLU A 130 6.28 -25.18 4.83
CA GLU A 130 4.96 -24.71 5.29
C GLU A 130 4.73 -23.21 5.04
N ASN A 131 5.80 -22.45 4.91
CA ASN A 131 5.72 -21.03 4.61
C ASN A 131 5.55 -20.74 3.11
N LEU A 132 5.80 -21.71 2.24
CA LEU A 132 5.71 -21.51 0.79
C LEU A 132 4.29 -21.17 0.36
N THR A 133 4.21 -20.24 -0.60
CA THR A 133 2.97 -19.77 -1.23
C THR A 133 2.81 -20.35 -2.64
N LEU A 134 2.51 -19.57 -3.62
CA LEU A 134 2.37 -19.99 -5.02
C LEU A 134 2.84 -18.90 -5.99
N PHE A 135 2.90 -19.25 -7.27
CA PHE A 135 3.35 -18.41 -8.38
C PHE A 135 4.78 -17.91 -8.19
N HIS A 136 4.98 -16.60 -8.17
CA HIS A 136 6.31 -16.02 -8.10
C HIS A 136 6.86 -16.05 -6.67
N GLN A 137 7.68 -17.06 -6.37
CA GLN A 137 8.31 -17.26 -5.05
C GLN A 137 9.78 -17.72 -5.21
N PRO A 138 10.70 -16.87 -5.66
CA PRO A 138 12.12 -17.23 -5.84
C PRO A 138 12.75 -17.86 -4.60
N ILE A 139 12.31 -17.49 -3.41
CA ILE A 139 12.77 -18.02 -2.13
C ILE A 139 12.49 -19.53 -1.97
N ALA A 140 11.50 -20.08 -2.70
CA ALA A 140 11.15 -21.49 -2.61
C ALA A 140 12.31 -22.42 -2.98
N ALA A 141 13.14 -22.02 -3.97
CA ALA A 141 14.32 -22.80 -4.36
C ALA A 141 15.33 -22.93 -3.21
N LEU A 142 15.48 -21.90 -2.37
CA LEU A 142 16.37 -21.91 -1.21
C LEU A 142 15.82 -22.81 -0.10
N VAL A 143 14.50 -22.75 0.14
CA VAL A 143 13.84 -23.61 1.13
C VAL A 143 13.88 -25.09 0.72
N VAL A 144 13.66 -25.37 -0.58
CA VAL A 144 13.65 -26.75 -1.08
C VAL A 144 15.03 -27.39 -1.02
N LYS A 145 16.09 -26.61 -1.31
CA LYS A 145 17.47 -27.11 -1.31
C LYS A 145 17.90 -27.67 0.04
N ASP A 146 17.63 -26.93 1.13
CA ASP A 146 18.17 -27.24 2.45
C ASP A 146 17.07 -27.59 3.48
N GLY A 147 15.79 -27.70 3.04
CA GLY A 147 14.62 -27.92 3.91
C GLY A 147 14.23 -26.68 4.73
N VAL A 148 15.13 -25.76 4.94
CA VAL A 148 14.97 -24.54 5.72
C VAL A 148 15.79 -23.41 5.12
N TYR A 149 15.26 -22.20 5.15
CA TYR A 149 15.99 -20.97 4.80
C TYR A 149 15.98 -19.99 5.97
N ARG A 150 17.18 -19.62 6.44
CA ARG A 150 17.37 -18.61 7.50
C ARG A 150 17.74 -17.29 6.87
N THR A 151 17.10 -16.22 7.32
CA THR A 151 17.21 -14.89 6.73
C THR A 151 16.88 -13.81 7.77
N THR A 152 16.67 -12.56 7.33
CA THR A 152 16.27 -11.43 8.18
C THR A 152 15.00 -10.77 7.66
N VAL A 153 14.36 -9.93 8.48
CA VAL A 153 13.24 -9.07 8.06
C VAL A 153 13.63 -8.18 6.89
N ARG A 154 14.86 -7.62 6.91
CA ARG A 154 15.44 -6.81 5.83
C ARG A 154 15.43 -7.54 4.50
N GLU A 155 16.00 -8.73 4.47
CA GLU A 155 16.07 -9.51 3.23
C GLU A 155 14.68 -9.90 2.71
N LEU A 156 13.73 -10.20 3.59
CA LEU A 156 12.35 -10.47 3.19
C LEU A 156 11.70 -9.23 2.57
N LEU A 157 11.91 -8.03 3.12
CA LEU A 157 11.43 -6.78 2.54
C LEU A 157 12.03 -6.53 1.14
N LEU A 158 13.33 -6.76 0.96
CA LEU A 158 13.99 -6.65 -0.34
C LEU A 158 13.37 -7.62 -1.35
N ARG A 159 13.17 -8.89 -0.98
CA ARG A 159 12.57 -9.90 -1.86
C ARG A 159 11.12 -9.58 -2.20
N ALA A 160 10.31 -9.25 -1.21
CA ALA A 160 8.89 -8.91 -1.41
C ALA A 160 8.70 -7.69 -2.31
N MET A 161 9.51 -6.65 -2.13
CA MET A 161 9.36 -5.40 -2.86
C MET A 161 10.08 -5.39 -4.21
N GLN A 162 11.34 -5.81 -4.25
CA GLN A 162 12.15 -5.74 -5.49
C GLN A 162 11.88 -6.88 -6.44
N GLN A 163 11.70 -8.10 -5.92
CA GLN A 163 11.47 -9.31 -6.71
C GLN A 163 9.99 -9.69 -6.74
N SER A 164 9.16 -9.07 -5.91
CA SER A 164 7.74 -9.43 -5.76
C SER A 164 7.51 -10.87 -5.27
N ASP A 165 8.43 -11.40 -4.44
CA ASP A 165 8.36 -12.76 -3.88
C ASP A 165 7.13 -12.89 -2.96
N ASN A 166 6.23 -13.82 -3.30
CA ASN A 166 4.98 -14.02 -2.58
C ASN A 166 5.20 -14.64 -1.20
N THR A 167 6.15 -15.58 -1.09
CA THR A 167 6.47 -16.25 0.18
C THR A 167 7.14 -15.28 1.16
N ALA A 168 8.06 -14.44 0.68
CA ALA A 168 8.67 -13.39 1.50
C ALA A 168 7.61 -12.43 2.04
N ASN A 169 6.66 -12.02 1.19
CA ASN A 169 5.56 -11.14 1.59
C ASN A 169 4.65 -11.77 2.66
N ASP A 170 4.18 -13.00 2.45
CA ASP A 170 3.27 -13.66 3.39
C ASP A 170 3.97 -13.99 4.73
N ARG A 171 5.30 -14.20 4.70
CA ARG A 171 6.05 -14.33 5.94
C ARG A 171 6.15 -13.01 6.71
N LEU A 172 6.38 -11.89 6.02
CA LEU A 172 6.33 -10.55 6.62
C LEU A 172 4.94 -10.25 7.17
N LEU A 173 3.90 -10.57 6.41
CA LEU A 173 2.50 -10.41 6.83
C LEU A 173 2.23 -11.17 8.14
N THR A 174 2.71 -12.40 8.26
CA THR A 174 2.59 -13.19 9.49
C THR A 174 3.32 -12.53 10.66
N LEU A 175 4.53 -12.00 10.44
CA LEU A 175 5.35 -11.36 11.49
C LEU A 175 4.68 -10.13 12.10
N VAL A 176 3.92 -9.38 11.33
CA VAL A 176 3.25 -8.17 11.84
C VAL A 176 1.86 -8.42 12.42
N GLY A 177 1.40 -9.68 12.46
CA GLY A 177 0.09 -10.06 13.02
C GLY A 177 -1.00 -10.31 11.98
N GLY A 178 -0.63 -10.62 10.75
CA GLY A 178 -1.55 -11.03 9.69
C GLY A 178 -2.29 -9.89 9.00
N PRO A 179 -3.31 -10.23 8.18
CA PRO A 179 -4.04 -9.26 7.37
C PRO A 179 -4.71 -8.14 8.18
N GLU A 180 -5.15 -8.44 9.40
CA GLU A 180 -5.85 -7.44 10.22
C GLU A 180 -4.91 -6.33 10.71
N ALA A 181 -3.64 -6.64 10.97
CA ALA A 181 -2.64 -5.62 11.30
C ALA A 181 -2.42 -4.64 10.15
N VAL A 182 -2.39 -5.13 8.89
CA VAL A 182 -2.29 -4.27 7.71
C VAL A 182 -3.56 -3.43 7.53
N ARG A 183 -4.75 -4.01 7.73
CA ARG A 183 -6.01 -3.26 7.69
C ARG A 183 -6.08 -2.19 8.78
N ALA A 184 -5.60 -2.49 9.98
CA ALA A 184 -5.49 -1.52 11.07
C ALA A 184 -4.56 -0.36 10.68
N PHE A 185 -3.37 -0.64 10.14
CA PHE A 185 -2.45 0.38 9.62
C PHE A 185 -3.13 1.28 8.56
N ILE A 186 -3.84 0.69 7.59
CA ILE A 186 -4.56 1.44 6.55
C ILE A 186 -5.61 2.37 7.16
N ARG A 187 -6.37 1.90 8.15
CA ARG A 187 -7.38 2.70 8.87
C ARG A 187 -6.75 3.81 9.70
N GLU A 188 -5.75 3.49 10.53
CA GLU A 188 -5.06 4.44 11.41
C GLU A 188 -4.38 5.56 10.62
N ARG A 189 -3.77 5.22 9.49
CA ARG A 189 -3.14 6.20 8.60
C ARG A 189 -4.13 6.88 7.63
N GLN A 190 -5.42 6.52 7.67
CA GLN A 190 -6.48 7.10 6.83
C GLN A 190 -6.12 7.06 5.34
N LEU A 191 -5.71 5.89 4.83
CA LEU A 191 -5.25 5.75 3.45
C LEU A 191 -6.40 5.69 2.42
N GLY A 192 -7.63 5.96 2.83
CA GLY A 192 -8.77 6.08 1.91
C GLY A 192 -9.25 4.74 1.34
N GLN A 193 -9.57 4.74 0.05
CA GLN A 193 -10.16 3.58 -0.62
C GLN A 193 -9.13 2.51 -0.98
N ILE A 194 -8.47 1.97 0.03
CA ILE A 194 -7.52 0.86 -0.08
C ILE A 194 -8.02 -0.29 0.81
N ARG A 195 -8.30 -1.43 0.19
CA ARG A 195 -8.58 -2.69 0.89
C ARG A 195 -7.32 -3.55 0.92
N PHE A 196 -7.13 -4.28 1.98
CA PHE A 196 -6.11 -5.33 2.05
C PHE A 196 -6.79 -6.69 2.11
N GLY A 197 -6.40 -7.58 1.21
CA GLY A 197 -6.92 -8.93 1.08
C GLY A 197 -6.43 -9.89 2.20
N PRO A 198 -6.68 -11.19 2.05
CA PRO A 198 -6.34 -12.18 3.07
C PRO A 198 -4.87 -12.66 3.05
N GLY A 199 -4.01 -12.08 2.22
CA GLY A 199 -2.67 -12.56 1.89
C GLY A 199 -2.63 -13.38 0.61
N GLU A 200 -1.42 -13.65 0.09
CA GLU A 200 -1.24 -14.21 -1.26
C GLU A 200 -1.90 -15.59 -1.43
N ARG A 201 -1.73 -16.47 -0.46
CA ARG A 201 -2.26 -17.85 -0.56
C ARG A 201 -3.76 -17.86 -0.80
N LEU A 202 -4.49 -17.16 0.07
CA LEU A 202 -5.96 -17.15 0.05
C LEU A 202 -6.50 -16.30 -1.10
N LEU A 203 -5.85 -15.17 -1.40
CA LEU A 203 -6.21 -14.31 -2.52
C LEU A 203 -6.13 -15.09 -3.84
N GLN A 204 -5.00 -15.74 -4.08
CA GLN A 204 -4.77 -16.42 -5.35
C GLN A 204 -5.62 -17.67 -5.49
N ALA A 205 -5.81 -18.43 -4.41
CA ALA A 205 -6.70 -19.58 -4.43
C ALA A 205 -8.17 -19.16 -4.70
N GLY A 206 -8.67 -18.14 -3.98
CA GLY A 206 -10.03 -17.64 -4.14
C GLY A 206 -10.30 -17.08 -5.54
N THR A 207 -9.37 -16.31 -6.11
CA THR A 207 -9.46 -15.79 -7.49
C THR A 207 -9.58 -16.91 -8.53
N ALA A 208 -8.96 -18.06 -8.27
CA ALA A 208 -9.04 -19.24 -9.13
C ALA A 208 -10.29 -20.10 -8.92
N GLY A 209 -11.08 -19.84 -7.86
CA GLY A 209 -12.21 -20.67 -7.46
C GLY A 209 -11.82 -21.89 -6.59
N LEU A 210 -10.65 -21.82 -5.95
CA LEU A 210 -10.10 -22.88 -5.08
C LEU A 210 -10.09 -22.43 -3.62
N THR A 211 -10.17 -23.41 -2.71
CA THR A 211 -9.78 -23.23 -1.30
C THR A 211 -8.31 -23.60 -1.17
N TRP A 212 -7.54 -22.77 -0.46
CA TRP A 212 -6.10 -22.99 -0.29
C TRP A 212 -5.78 -24.33 0.37
N GLN A 213 -4.79 -25.02 -0.17
CA GLN A 213 -4.16 -26.20 0.41
C GLN A 213 -2.63 -26.07 0.25
N GLN A 214 -1.86 -26.43 1.28
CA GLN A 214 -0.41 -26.24 1.27
C GLN A 214 0.29 -26.97 0.11
N ARG A 215 -0.24 -28.08 -0.37
CA ARG A 215 0.28 -28.79 -1.56
C ARG A 215 0.30 -27.92 -2.82
N TYR A 216 -0.56 -26.88 -2.91
CA TYR A 216 -0.59 -25.98 -4.05
C TYR A 216 0.65 -25.11 -4.18
N SER A 217 1.48 -25.05 -3.15
CA SER A 217 2.72 -24.26 -3.17
C SER A 217 3.79 -24.80 -4.13
N MET A 218 3.70 -26.05 -4.55
CA MET A 218 4.79 -26.74 -5.26
C MET A 218 4.27 -27.63 -6.41
N ALA A 219 5.22 -28.03 -7.25
CA ALA A 219 5.05 -29.10 -8.24
C ALA A 219 3.88 -28.93 -9.23
N GLY A 220 3.40 -27.69 -9.46
CA GLY A 220 2.28 -27.43 -10.38
C GLY A 220 0.91 -27.91 -9.87
N GLU A 221 0.80 -28.26 -8.58
CA GLU A 221 -0.46 -28.74 -7.97
C GLU A 221 -1.59 -27.71 -8.08
N PHE A 222 -1.27 -26.43 -7.91
CA PHE A 222 -2.27 -25.36 -8.08
C PHE A 222 -2.85 -25.35 -9.49
N GLN A 223 -1.99 -25.42 -10.51
CA GLN A 223 -2.41 -25.40 -11.92
C GLN A 223 -3.26 -26.62 -12.26
N ARG A 224 -2.88 -27.80 -11.76
CA ARG A 224 -3.68 -29.03 -11.94
C ARG A 224 -5.04 -28.92 -11.27
N ALA A 225 -5.09 -28.46 -10.02
CA ALA A 225 -6.35 -28.28 -9.29
C ALA A 225 -7.25 -27.24 -10.00
N ARG A 226 -6.68 -26.11 -10.44
CA ARG A 226 -7.42 -25.07 -11.19
C ARG A 226 -7.94 -25.62 -12.52
N ALA A 227 -7.15 -26.38 -13.26
CA ALA A 227 -7.55 -26.97 -14.54
C ALA A 227 -8.68 -27.98 -14.38
N ALA A 228 -8.71 -28.72 -13.26
CA ALA A 228 -9.76 -29.68 -12.96
C ALA A 228 -11.11 -29.06 -12.58
N LEU A 229 -11.16 -27.76 -12.24
CA LEU A 229 -12.42 -27.07 -11.95
C LEU A 229 -13.27 -26.90 -13.22
N PRO A 230 -14.61 -27.02 -13.12
CA PRO A 230 -15.51 -26.67 -14.21
C PRO A 230 -15.22 -25.24 -14.72
N PRO A 231 -15.27 -25.00 -16.04
CA PRO A 231 -15.06 -23.66 -16.61
C PRO A 231 -16.00 -22.58 -16.03
N THR A 232 -17.21 -22.96 -15.66
CA THR A 232 -18.20 -22.09 -15.02
C THR A 232 -17.76 -21.61 -13.65
N VAL A 233 -17.19 -22.49 -12.82
CA VAL A 233 -16.67 -22.15 -11.49
C VAL A 233 -15.48 -21.17 -11.62
N ARG A 234 -14.51 -21.47 -12.51
CA ARG A 234 -13.37 -20.59 -12.77
C ARG A 234 -13.79 -19.19 -13.23
N ARG A 235 -14.79 -19.15 -14.12
CA ARG A 235 -15.33 -17.90 -14.68
C ARG A 235 -16.06 -17.08 -13.61
N ALA A 236 -16.88 -17.75 -12.78
CA ALA A 236 -17.60 -17.10 -11.70
C ALA A 236 -16.64 -16.48 -10.68
N ALA A 237 -15.62 -17.22 -10.23
CA ALA A 237 -14.63 -16.73 -9.29
C ALA A 237 -13.82 -15.54 -9.86
N PHE A 238 -13.36 -15.63 -11.10
CA PHE A 238 -12.65 -14.55 -11.78
C PHE A 238 -13.52 -13.30 -11.91
N ASN A 239 -14.77 -13.43 -12.35
CA ASN A 239 -15.69 -12.31 -12.51
C ASN A 239 -16.04 -11.66 -11.16
N ALA A 240 -16.27 -12.43 -10.12
CA ALA A 240 -16.50 -11.92 -8.77
C ALA A 240 -15.31 -11.09 -8.27
N TYR A 241 -14.10 -11.60 -8.46
CA TYR A 241 -12.88 -10.90 -8.09
C TYR A 241 -12.69 -9.58 -8.86
N VAL A 242 -12.94 -9.57 -10.17
CA VAL A 242 -12.82 -8.34 -10.98
C VAL A 242 -13.89 -7.32 -10.60
N ALA A 243 -15.12 -7.78 -10.30
CA ALA A 243 -16.24 -6.91 -9.96
C ALA A 243 -16.07 -6.21 -8.60
N ASP A 244 -15.65 -6.94 -7.57
CA ASP A 244 -15.39 -6.39 -6.23
C ASP A 244 -14.13 -7.05 -5.61
N PRO A 245 -12.94 -6.60 -5.97
CA PRO A 245 -11.69 -7.20 -5.52
C PRO A 245 -11.51 -7.04 -4.01
N VAL A 246 -11.25 -8.17 -3.32
CA VAL A 246 -11.04 -8.19 -1.87
C VAL A 246 -9.77 -7.43 -1.44
N ASP A 247 -8.82 -7.28 -2.35
CA ASP A 247 -7.61 -6.46 -2.24
C ASP A 247 -7.73 -5.14 -3.02
N GLY A 248 -8.95 -4.71 -3.37
CA GLY A 248 -9.18 -3.60 -4.27
C GLY A 248 -8.71 -2.24 -3.73
N ALA A 249 -8.05 -1.46 -4.58
CA ALA A 249 -7.70 -0.08 -4.26
C ALA A 249 -8.04 0.89 -5.39
N ALA A 250 -8.35 2.12 -5.02
CA ALA A 250 -8.55 3.24 -5.94
C ALA A 250 -7.19 3.85 -6.33
N PRO A 251 -6.91 4.09 -7.62
CA PRO A 251 -5.67 4.73 -8.06
C PRO A 251 -5.38 6.06 -7.35
N SER A 252 -6.41 6.89 -7.12
CA SER A 252 -6.29 8.18 -6.42
C SER A 252 -5.82 8.01 -4.96
N ALA A 253 -6.34 7.00 -4.27
CA ALA A 253 -5.93 6.70 -2.90
C ALA A 253 -4.49 6.19 -2.84
N ILE A 254 -4.06 5.38 -3.81
CA ILE A 254 -2.67 4.92 -3.92
C ILE A 254 -1.72 6.10 -4.19
N ALA A 255 -2.05 6.97 -5.16
CA ALA A 255 -1.24 8.13 -5.48
C ALA A 255 -1.10 9.08 -4.28
N LEU A 256 -2.19 9.32 -3.54
CA LEU A 256 -2.16 10.10 -2.30
C LEU A 256 -1.31 9.43 -1.21
N ALA A 257 -1.45 8.13 -1.01
CA ALA A 257 -0.65 7.40 -0.01
C ALA A 257 0.85 7.45 -0.33
N LEU A 258 1.24 7.33 -1.60
CA LEU A 258 2.63 7.49 -2.05
C LEU A 258 3.15 8.92 -1.82
N ALA A 259 2.33 9.95 -2.05
CA ALA A 259 2.69 11.34 -1.78
C ALA A 259 2.93 11.57 -0.28
N ARG A 260 2.04 11.07 0.57
CA ARG A 260 2.18 11.13 2.03
C ARG A 260 3.38 10.32 2.54
N LEU A 261 3.68 9.18 1.92
CA LEU A 261 4.91 8.44 2.20
C LEU A 261 6.15 9.29 1.89
N LYS A 262 6.20 9.89 0.71
CA LYS A 262 7.33 10.74 0.28
C LYS A 262 7.49 11.97 1.18
N ALA A 263 6.37 12.53 1.65
CA ALA A 263 6.36 13.65 2.59
C ALA A 263 6.76 13.26 4.04
N GLY A 264 6.95 11.96 4.33
CA GLY A 264 7.32 11.48 5.68
C GLY A 264 6.15 11.43 6.67
N GLU A 265 4.90 11.49 6.20
CA GLU A 265 3.71 11.50 7.06
C GLU A 265 3.30 10.10 7.57
N LEU A 266 3.77 9.04 6.93
CA LEU A 266 3.32 7.68 7.22
C LEU A 266 4.29 6.87 8.07
N LEU A 267 5.59 7.12 7.94
CA LEU A 267 6.68 6.40 8.58
C LEU A 267 7.75 7.37 9.08
N SER A 268 8.65 6.90 9.94
CA SER A 268 9.83 7.68 10.33
C SER A 268 10.70 8.05 9.12
N PRO A 269 11.55 9.10 9.20
CA PRO A 269 12.45 9.46 8.10
C PRO A 269 13.34 8.30 7.65
N SER A 270 13.86 7.50 8.58
CA SER A 270 14.71 6.34 8.27
C SER A 270 13.94 5.21 7.57
N SER A 271 12.70 4.93 7.98
CA SER A 271 11.84 3.94 7.34
C SER A 271 11.32 4.40 5.97
N THR A 272 11.00 5.68 5.83
CA THR A 272 10.63 6.30 4.55
C THR A 272 11.77 6.19 3.54
N HIS A 273 12.98 6.58 3.95
CA HIS A 273 14.17 6.47 3.10
C HIS A 273 14.46 5.01 2.71
N PHE A 274 14.43 4.08 3.67
CA PHE A 274 14.62 2.66 3.39
C PHE A 274 13.61 2.15 2.36
N LEU A 275 12.30 2.40 2.55
CA LEU A 275 11.27 1.89 1.66
C LEU A 275 11.38 2.47 0.25
N THR A 276 11.60 3.78 0.12
CA THR A 276 11.77 4.42 -1.19
C THR A 276 13.02 3.93 -1.92
N THR A 277 14.12 3.69 -1.21
CA THR A 277 15.34 3.08 -1.77
C THR A 277 15.07 1.65 -2.25
N VAL A 278 14.36 0.84 -1.45
CA VAL A 278 13.98 -0.53 -1.83
C VAL A 278 13.10 -0.51 -3.08
N MET A 279 12.12 0.39 -3.16
CA MET A 279 11.25 0.56 -4.34
C MET A 279 12.03 1.01 -5.59
N SER A 280 13.07 1.84 -5.45
CA SER A 280 13.93 2.24 -6.58
C SER A 280 14.72 1.06 -7.15
N GLY A 281 15.00 0.05 -6.32
CA GLY A 281 15.67 -1.19 -6.72
C GLY A 281 14.73 -2.26 -7.32
N THR A 282 13.47 -1.93 -7.62
CA THR A 282 12.49 -2.87 -8.20
C THR A 282 13.00 -3.48 -9.50
N ARG A 283 13.00 -4.82 -9.58
CA ARG A 283 13.49 -5.61 -10.71
C ARG A 283 12.38 -6.07 -11.66
N THR A 284 11.12 -5.98 -11.22
CA THR A 284 9.94 -6.35 -12.02
C THR A 284 9.45 -5.17 -12.86
N GLY A 285 8.71 -5.43 -13.94
CA GLY A 285 8.05 -4.40 -14.74
C GLY A 285 8.97 -3.49 -15.54
N ARG A 286 10.13 -3.98 -15.99
CA ARG A 286 11.10 -3.19 -16.79
C ARG A 286 10.49 -2.52 -18.01
N ALA A 287 9.48 -3.15 -18.62
CA ALA A 287 8.77 -2.64 -19.79
C ALA A 287 7.50 -1.83 -19.44
N ARG A 288 7.21 -1.57 -18.14
CA ARG A 288 6.08 -0.76 -17.68
C ARG A 288 6.50 0.70 -17.51
N LEU A 289 6.14 1.36 -16.42
CA LEU A 289 6.51 2.76 -16.15
C LEU A 289 8.00 3.02 -16.34
N LYS A 290 8.85 2.08 -15.89
CA LYS A 290 10.32 2.20 -15.94
C LYS A 290 10.87 2.43 -17.34
N ALA A 291 10.26 1.84 -18.39
CA ALA A 291 10.75 1.92 -19.75
C ALA A 291 10.70 3.35 -20.36
N ALA A 292 9.84 4.21 -19.83
CA ALA A 292 9.69 5.59 -20.33
C ALA A 292 10.34 6.65 -19.40
N VAL A 293 11.07 6.21 -18.37
CA VAL A 293 11.80 7.13 -17.48
C VAL A 293 13.06 7.62 -18.18
N PRO A 294 13.18 8.93 -18.49
CA PRO A 294 14.34 9.44 -19.22
C PRO A 294 15.56 9.58 -18.31
N PRO A 295 16.75 9.77 -18.91
CA PRO A 295 17.98 10.06 -18.16
C PRO A 295 17.81 11.24 -17.19
N GLY A 296 18.41 11.12 -16.01
CA GLY A 296 18.30 12.11 -14.93
C GLY A 296 17.07 12.01 -14.06
N TRP A 297 16.01 11.31 -14.52
CA TRP A 297 14.84 11.01 -13.70
C TRP A 297 15.02 9.70 -12.92
N SER A 298 14.34 9.57 -11.81
CA SER A 298 14.33 8.34 -11.01
C SER A 298 12.90 7.86 -10.75
N LEU A 299 12.75 6.54 -10.60
CA LEU A 299 11.46 5.91 -10.31
C LEU A 299 11.60 4.89 -9.17
N ALA A 300 10.88 5.12 -8.08
CA ALA A 300 10.64 4.15 -7.03
C ALA A 300 9.25 3.55 -7.23
N HIS A 301 9.15 2.22 -7.54
CA HIS A 301 7.86 1.68 -7.97
C HIS A 301 7.58 0.26 -7.47
N LYS A 302 6.31 -0.15 -7.61
CA LYS A 302 5.85 -1.52 -7.33
C LYS A 302 4.84 -1.96 -8.37
N THR A 303 5.06 -3.15 -8.93
CA THR A 303 4.17 -3.77 -9.91
C THR A 303 3.17 -4.73 -9.27
N GLY A 304 2.03 -4.93 -9.94
CA GLY A 304 1.07 -5.98 -9.66
C GLY A 304 0.64 -6.69 -10.95
N THR A 305 0.56 -8.02 -10.92
CA THR A 305 0.10 -8.82 -12.05
C THR A 305 -0.79 -9.94 -11.55
N GLY A 306 -1.99 -10.02 -12.07
CA GLY A 306 -3.00 -11.00 -11.69
C GLY A 306 -3.04 -12.21 -12.59
N GLN A 307 -4.01 -13.07 -12.31
CA GLN A 307 -4.23 -14.30 -13.06
C GLN A 307 -4.95 -14.02 -14.37
N ASP A 308 -4.62 -14.84 -15.35
CA ASP A 308 -5.34 -14.87 -16.63
C ASP A 308 -6.48 -15.90 -16.60
N LEU A 309 -7.58 -15.58 -17.28
CA LEU A 309 -8.63 -16.51 -17.64
C LEU A 309 -8.95 -16.36 -19.13
N GLY A 310 -8.46 -17.29 -19.95
CA GLY A 310 -8.44 -17.13 -21.40
C GLY A 310 -7.58 -15.92 -21.79
N SER A 311 -8.13 -15.01 -22.59
CA SER A 311 -7.46 -13.75 -22.96
C SER A 311 -7.54 -12.65 -21.92
N ARG A 312 -8.38 -12.79 -20.89
CA ARG A 312 -8.57 -11.73 -19.86
C ARG A 312 -7.59 -11.85 -18.73
N THR A 313 -7.11 -10.71 -18.25
CA THR A 313 -6.21 -10.59 -17.09
C THR A 313 -6.88 -9.76 -16.00
N ALA A 314 -6.91 -10.26 -14.76
CA ALA A 314 -7.42 -9.55 -13.59
C ALA A 314 -6.29 -8.85 -12.82
N GLY A 315 -6.01 -7.60 -13.19
CA GLY A 315 -4.99 -6.77 -12.59
C GLY A 315 -3.64 -6.80 -13.32
N PHE A 316 -3.29 -5.66 -13.92
CA PHE A 316 -1.96 -5.40 -14.48
C PHE A 316 -1.58 -3.96 -14.15
N ASN A 317 -0.74 -3.79 -13.12
CA ASN A 317 -0.57 -2.52 -12.43
C ASN A 317 0.89 -2.13 -12.32
N ASP A 318 1.14 -0.82 -12.29
CA ASP A 318 2.40 -0.26 -11.83
C ASP A 318 2.13 1.08 -11.14
N ILE A 319 2.69 1.26 -9.94
CA ILE A 319 2.51 2.44 -9.11
C ILE A 319 3.87 2.95 -8.63
N GLY A 320 4.03 4.26 -8.44
CA GLY A 320 5.34 4.74 -8.00
C GLY A 320 5.44 6.23 -7.73
N ILE A 321 6.66 6.60 -7.37
CA ILE A 321 7.13 7.97 -7.17
C ILE A 321 8.15 8.24 -8.27
N LEU A 322 7.85 9.16 -9.16
CA LEU A 322 8.70 9.62 -10.24
C LEU A 322 9.31 10.97 -9.84
N THR A 323 10.64 11.06 -9.81
CA THR A 323 11.35 12.27 -9.39
C THR A 323 12.18 12.83 -10.55
N ALA A 324 12.01 14.11 -10.83
CA ALA A 324 12.70 14.85 -11.86
C ALA A 324 14.12 15.26 -11.43
N PRO A 325 15.00 15.67 -12.37
CA PRO A 325 16.36 16.11 -12.05
C PRO A 325 16.44 17.33 -11.12
N ASP A 326 15.41 18.20 -11.14
CA ASP A 326 15.30 19.36 -10.25
C ASP A 326 14.77 19.02 -8.85
N GLY A 327 14.51 17.73 -8.57
CA GLY A 327 14.03 17.22 -7.29
C GLY A 327 12.51 17.16 -7.15
N LYS A 328 11.74 17.82 -8.02
CA LYS A 328 10.27 17.77 -7.98
C LYS A 328 9.77 16.35 -8.24
N SER A 329 8.69 15.99 -7.56
CA SER A 329 8.22 14.61 -7.56
C SER A 329 6.74 14.48 -7.89
N TYR A 330 6.43 13.41 -8.61
CA TYR A 330 5.08 13.00 -8.97
C TYR A 330 4.80 11.60 -8.41
N THR A 331 3.60 11.40 -7.90
CA THR A 331 3.13 10.05 -7.61
C THR A 331 2.12 9.62 -8.66
N LEU A 332 2.20 8.38 -9.08
CA LEU A 332 1.34 7.83 -10.11
C LEU A 332 0.89 6.42 -9.79
N ALA A 333 -0.34 6.12 -10.16
CA ALA A 333 -0.91 4.79 -10.12
C ALA A 333 -1.60 4.51 -11.46
N VAL A 334 -1.07 3.57 -12.23
CA VAL A 334 -1.68 3.08 -13.47
C VAL A 334 -2.15 1.66 -13.23
N MET A 335 -3.46 1.50 -13.15
CA MET A 335 -4.09 0.24 -12.82
C MET A 335 -5.01 -0.22 -13.97
N ILE A 336 -4.80 -1.44 -14.41
CA ILE A 336 -5.66 -2.11 -15.38
C ILE A 336 -6.34 -3.26 -14.64
N GLY A 337 -7.61 -3.06 -14.30
CA GLY A 337 -8.37 -4.00 -13.46
C GLY A 337 -8.82 -5.24 -14.20
N ASP A 338 -9.18 -5.09 -15.49
CA ASP A 338 -9.61 -6.17 -16.38
C ASP A 338 -9.38 -5.79 -17.83
N THR A 339 -8.75 -6.65 -18.59
CA THR A 339 -8.48 -6.40 -20.00
C THR A 339 -8.17 -7.69 -20.77
N ALA A 340 -8.55 -7.69 -22.05
CA ALA A 340 -8.10 -8.69 -23.02
C ALA A 340 -6.94 -8.18 -23.91
N ARG A 341 -6.48 -6.95 -23.71
CA ARG A 341 -5.34 -6.39 -24.45
C ARG A 341 -4.07 -7.20 -24.18
N VAL A 342 -3.23 -7.35 -25.19
CA VAL A 342 -1.96 -8.05 -25.07
C VAL A 342 -0.99 -7.31 -24.12
N PRO A 343 0.00 -7.99 -23.53
CA PRO A 343 0.92 -7.37 -22.58
C PRO A 343 1.64 -6.12 -23.11
N ARG A 344 1.96 -6.09 -24.41
CA ARG A 344 2.60 -4.92 -25.06
C ARG A 344 1.73 -3.67 -24.97
N ASP A 345 0.44 -3.78 -25.27
CA ASP A 345 -0.47 -2.63 -25.24
C ASP A 345 -0.62 -2.09 -23.81
N ARG A 346 -0.69 -3.00 -22.81
CA ARG A 346 -0.73 -2.63 -21.38
C ARG A 346 0.52 -1.88 -20.95
N GLN A 347 1.69 -2.29 -21.46
CA GLN A 347 2.98 -1.64 -21.21
C GLN A 347 3.05 -0.27 -21.85
N LEU A 348 2.62 -0.14 -23.10
CA LEU A 348 2.60 1.12 -23.84
C LEU A 348 1.70 2.16 -23.17
N LEU A 349 0.54 1.76 -22.61
CA LEU A 349 -0.30 2.65 -21.82
C LEU A 349 0.48 3.26 -20.65
N MET A 350 1.19 2.42 -19.88
CA MET A 350 1.98 2.88 -18.73
C MET A 350 3.12 3.80 -19.13
N GLN A 351 3.81 3.48 -20.22
CA GLN A 351 4.88 4.31 -20.78
C GLN A 351 4.34 5.67 -21.23
N ALA A 352 3.18 5.71 -21.91
CA ALA A 352 2.55 6.95 -22.36
C ALA A 352 2.21 7.89 -21.20
N VAL A 353 1.79 7.35 -20.04
CA VAL A 353 1.53 8.17 -18.84
C VAL A 353 2.82 8.84 -18.35
N VAL A 354 3.94 8.11 -18.26
CA VAL A 354 5.24 8.68 -17.86
C VAL A 354 5.69 9.73 -18.88
N THR A 355 5.62 9.42 -20.17
CA THR A 355 5.98 10.38 -21.23
C THR A 355 5.16 11.66 -21.14
N ALA A 356 3.86 11.55 -20.87
CA ALA A 356 2.98 12.72 -20.70
C ALA A 356 3.38 13.56 -19.47
N ILE A 357 3.73 12.93 -18.35
CA ILE A 357 4.21 13.65 -17.14
C ILE A 357 5.50 14.40 -17.47
N VAL A 358 6.47 13.73 -18.08
CA VAL A 358 7.77 14.34 -18.44
C VAL A 358 7.62 15.50 -19.40
N ALA A 359 6.76 15.37 -20.42
CA ALA A 359 6.49 16.45 -21.40
C ALA A 359 5.77 17.66 -20.80
N ASN A 360 5.10 17.50 -19.66
CA ASN A 360 4.39 18.59 -18.95
C ASN A 360 5.07 19.00 -17.65
N HIS A 361 6.31 18.54 -17.41
CA HIS A 361 7.10 18.94 -16.25
C HIS A 361 7.49 20.43 -16.37
N ARG A 362 7.40 21.18 -15.23
CA ARG A 362 7.68 22.63 -15.16
C ARG A 362 8.52 22.94 -13.93
#